data_5a64bf3c439c444b8f6137230fc504c9
#
_entry.id   5a64bf3c439c444b8f6137230fc504c9
#
_cell.length_a   1.000
_cell.length_b   1.000
_cell.length_c   1.000
_cell.angle_alpha   90.00
_cell.angle_beta   90.00
_cell.angle_gamma   90.00
#
_symmetry.space_group_name_H-M   'P 1'
#
loop_
_entity.id
_entity.type
_entity.pdbx_description
1 polymer ?
#
loop_
_entity_poly.entity_id
_entity_poly.type
_entity_poly.pdbx_seq_one_letter_code
_entity_poly.pdbx_strand_id
1 'polypeptide(L)'
;MEFRDWMEDALYDKERGYYTTRLDSIPDYVTAPNFGPYLGQTIARELGRAWHLLPTHAQPQVFSLVEVGCGSQASLTRSILETLQANEPGLYCNLQAILVDRSVPRLSQALDKLSRAFPNKVFGCPDMAQI
;
A
#
# COMPACT_ATOMS: atom_id res chain seq x y z
N MET A 1 -26.10 -10.57 -17.31
CA MET A 1 -24.86 -10.06 -16.69
C MET A 1 -25.13 -9.95 -15.21
N GLU A 2 -24.34 -10.62 -14.39
CA GLU A 2 -24.46 -10.49 -12.94
C GLU A 2 -23.95 -9.10 -12.48
N PHE A 3 -24.45 -8.60 -11.34
CA PHE A 3 -24.03 -7.30 -10.82
C PHE A 3 -22.51 -7.23 -10.57
N ARG A 4 -21.92 -8.33 -10.12
CA ARG A 4 -20.47 -8.46 -9.95
C ARG A 4 -19.72 -8.22 -11.26
N ASP A 5 -20.16 -8.82 -12.36
CA ASP A 5 -19.50 -8.72 -13.67
C ASP A 5 -19.64 -7.29 -14.23
N TRP A 6 -20.80 -6.67 -13.99
CA TRP A 6 -21.01 -5.26 -14.35
C TRP A 6 -20.11 -4.32 -13.55
N MET A 7 -19.96 -4.53 -12.25
CA MET A 7 -19.04 -3.74 -11.40
C MET A 7 -17.58 -3.92 -11.84
N GLU A 8 -17.19 -5.15 -12.17
CA GLU A 8 -15.86 -5.47 -12.68
C GLU A 8 -15.56 -4.66 -13.95
N ASP A 9 -16.47 -4.72 -14.92
CA ASP A 9 -16.34 -4.02 -16.20
C ASP A 9 -16.31 -2.49 -15.99
N ALA A 10 -17.24 -1.95 -15.21
CA ALA A 10 -17.33 -0.52 -14.95
C ALA A 10 -16.08 0.05 -14.24
N LEU A 11 -15.45 -0.71 -13.37
CA LEU A 11 -14.31 -0.24 -12.58
C LEU A 11 -12.95 -0.54 -13.21
N TYR A 12 -12.81 -1.70 -13.88
CA TYR A 12 -11.50 -2.23 -14.27
C TYR A 12 -11.35 -2.59 -15.76
N ASP A 13 -12.36 -2.35 -16.60
CA ASP A 13 -12.22 -2.50 -18.05
C ASP A 13 -10.97 -1.76 -18.55
N LYS A 14 -10.23 -2.37 -19.49
CA LYS A 14 -8.91 -1.89 -19.92
C LYS A 14 -8.96 -0.52 -20.61
N GLU A 15 -10.08 -0.20 -21.29
CA GLU A 15 -10.23 1.01 -22.10
C GLU A 15 -11.06 2.08 -21.40
N ARG A 16 -12.07 1.69 -20.64
CA ARG A 16 -13.10 2.58 -20.08
C ARG A 16 -13.30 2.48 -18.58
N GLY A 17 -12.63 1.52 -17.92
CA GLY A 17 -12.77 1.29 -16.49
C GLY A 17 -12.43 2.53 -15.67
N TYR A 18 -13.23 2.81 -14.66
CA TYR A 18 -13.08 3.99 -13.81
C TYR A 18 -11.66 4.10 -13.21
N TYR A 19 -11.13 3.02 -12.65
CA TYR A 19 -9.79 3.01 -12.06
C TYR A 19 -8.67 2.79 -13.07
N THR A 20 -8.99 2.32 -14.27
CA THR A 20 -7.99 2.13 -15.32
C THR A 20 -7.66 3.43 -16.04
N THR A 21 -8.67 4.28 -16.23
CA THR A 21 -8.54 5.54 -16.98
C THR A 21 -8.16 6.73 -16.12
N ARG A 22 -8.37 6.68 -14.79
CA ARG A 22 -8.07 7.79 -13.87
C ARG A 22 -6.85 7.47 -13.01
N LEU A 23 -5.67 7.76 -13.55
CA LEU A 23 -4.41 7.40 -12.90
C LEU A 23 -3.97 8.38 -11.81
N ASP A 24 -4.15 9.68 -12.00
CA ASP A 24 -3.52 10.69 -11.14
C ASP A 24 -4.37 11.12 -9.95
N SER A 25 -5.65 11.36 -10.15
CA SER A 25 -6.57 11.76 -9.08
C SER A 25 -7.96 11.18 -9.30
N ILE A 26 -8.63 10.89 -8.20
CA ILE A 26 -10.05 10.57 -8.20
C ILE A 26 -10.77 11.81 -7.68
N PRO A 27 -11.46 12.58 -8.56
CA PRO A 27 -12.07 13.84 -8.15
C PRO A 27 -13.33 13.66 -7.30
N ASP A 28 -13.92 12.46 -7.35
CA ASP A 28 -15.26 12.22 -6.81
C ASP A 28 -15.25 11.94 -5.31
N TYR A 29 -14.11 11.55 -4.74
CA TYR A 29 -13.98 11.29 -3.30
C TYR A 29 -12.52 11.36 -2.83
N VAL A 30 -12.35 11.57 -1.53
CA VAL A 30 -11.05 11.55 -0.86
C VAL A 30 -11.07 10.50 0.24
N THR A 31 -10.05 9.67 0.30
CA THR A 31 -9.90 8.65 1.35
C THR A 31 -9.04 9.17 2.51
N ALA A 32 -9.19 8.56 3.70
CA ALA A 32 -8.46 8.97 4.89
C ALA A 32 -6.94 9.11 4.69
N PRO A 33 -6.23 8.21 3.99
CA PRO A 33 -4.81 8.37 3.74
C PRO A 33 -4.43 9.61 2.91
N ASN A 34 -5.36 10.16 2.14
CA ASN A 34 -5.14 11.33 1.29
C ASN A 34 -5.43 12.65 2.00
N PHE A 35 -6.07 12.63 3.17
CA PHE A 35 -6.24 13.82 4.02
C PHE A 35 -4.97 14.21 4.77
N GLY A 36 -4.03 13.28 4.92
CA GLY A 36 -2.77 13.52 5.63
C GLY A 36 -2.16 12.23 6.18
N PRO A 37 -1.02 12.32 6.85
CA PRO A 37 -0.26 11.15 7.28
C PRO A 37 -0.82 10.47 8.54
N TYR A 38 -1.86 11.00 9.17
CA TYR A 38 -2.30 10.63 10.51
C TYR A 38 -2.68 9.15 10.66
N LEU A 39 -3.40 8.59 9.67
CA LEU A 39 -3.76 7.18 9.69
C LEU A 39 -2.51 6.29 9.62
N GLY A 40 -1.60 6.57 8.68
CA GLY A 40 -0.35 5.83 8.54
C GLY A 40 0.55 5.96 9.77
N GLN A 41 0.65 7.15 10.36
CA GLN A 41 1.39 7.37 11.61
C GLN A 41 0.80 6.58 12.78
N THR A 42 -0.53 6.48 12.85
CA THR A 42 -1.19 5.69 13.90
C THR A 42 -0.92 4.21 13.72
N ILE A 43 -1.04 3.68 12.51
CA ILE A 43 -0.73 2.29 12.21
C ILE A 43 0.75 1.99 12.49
N ALA A 44 1.67 2.86 12.07
CA ALA A 44 3.09 2.69 12.32
C ALA A 44 3.41 2.61 13.81
N ARG A 45 2.78 3.43 14.65
CA ARG A 45 2.94 3.36 16.12
C ARG A 45 2.45 2.04 16.69
N GLU A 46 1.31 1.54 16.23
CA GLU A 46 0.79 0.25 16.68
C GLU A 46 1.67 -0.93 16.21
N LEU A 47 2.22 -0.86 15.00
CA LEU A 47 3.21 -1.83 14.52
C LEU A 47 4.49 -1.81 15.37
N GLY A 48 4.98 -0.63 15.73
CA GLY A 48 6.11 -0.48 16.65
C GLY A 48 5.83 -1.09 18.03
N ARG A 49 4.65 -0.80 18.60
CA ARG A 49 4.23 -1.42 19.89
C ARG A 49 4.18 -2.95 19.80
N ALA A 50 3.56 -3.49 18.73
CA ALA A 50 3.49 -4.94 18.52
C ALA A 50 4.88 -5.55 18.37
N TRP A 51 5.78 -4.89 17.65
CA TRP A 51 7.17 -5.31 17.49
C TRP A 51 7.91 -5.41 18.82
N HIS A 52 7.78 -4.42 19.70
CA HIS A 52 8.42 -4.41 21.01
C HIS A 52 7.82 -5.40 22.01
N LEU A 53 6.59 -5.87 21.78
CA LEU A 53 5.99 -6.95 22.58
C LEU A 53 6.53 -8.33 22.20
N LEU A 54 7.13 -8.49 21.03
CA LEU A 54 7.74 -9.74 20.61
C LEU A 54 9.12 -9.89 21.31
N PRO A 55 9.41 -11.03 21.93
CA PRO A 55 10.76 -11.33 22.39
C PRO A 55 11.74 -11.25 21.22
N THR A 56 12.96 -10.78 21.45
CA THR A 56 13.96 -10.56 20.38
C THR A 56 14.19 -11.81 19.51
N HIS A 57 14.17 -13.00 20.11
CA HIS A 57 14.32 -14.27 19.39
C HIS A 57 13.09 -14.65 18.54
N ALA A 58 11.94 -14.04 18.78
CA ALA A 58 10.69 -14.26 18.03
C ALA A 58 10.44 -13.16 16.99
N GLN A 59 11.26 -12.11 16.93
CA GLN A 59 11.12 -11.07 15.91
C GLN A 59 11.52 -11.67 14.55
N PRO A 60 10.63 -11.58 13.54
CA PRO A 60 10.92 -12.12 12.22
C PRO A 60 12.02 -11.32 11.53
N GLN A 61 12.86 -11.99 10.74
CA GLN A 61 13.86 -11.34 9.91
C GLN A 61 13.22 -10.59 8.73
N VAL A 62 12.04 -11.01 8.28
CA VAL A 62 11.23 -10.35 7.27
C VAL A 62 9.81 -10.19 7.79
N PHE A 63 9.36 -8.95 7.84
CA PHE A 63 8.00 -8.58 8.22
C PHE A 63 7.30 -7.96 6.99
N SER A 64 6.21 -8.57 6.54
CA SER A 64 5.48 -8.09 5.37
C SER A 64 4.30 -7.23 5.75
N LEU A 65 4.27 -6.00 5.24
CA LEU A 65 3.14 -5.09 5.28
C LEU A 65 2.41 -5.16 3.93
N VAL A 66 1.15 -5.57 3.92
CA VAL A 66 0.36 -5.69 2.68
C VAL A 66 -0.72 -4.62 2.65
N GLU A 67 -0.72 -3.75 1.64
CA GLU A 67 -1.79 -2.79 1.37
C GLU A 67 -2.59 -3.24 0.15
N VAL A 68 -3.88 -3.53 0.35
CA VAL A 68 -4.81 -3.94 -0.71
C VAL A 68 -5.60 -2.72 -1.18
N GLY A 69 -5.61 -2.48 -2.50
CA GLY A 69 -6.25 -1.29 -3.07
C GLY A 69 -5.42 -0.02 -2.86
N CYS A 70 -4.09 -0.11 -3.01
CA CYS A 70 -3.16 0.98 -2.71
C CYS A 70 -3.36 2.24 -3.57
N GLY A 71 -4.02 2.11 -4.73
CA GLY A 71 -4.18 3.21 -5.68
C GLY A 71 -2.86 3.67 -6.28
N SER A 72 -2.89 4.79 -7.00
CA SER A 72 -1.71 5.33 -7.71
C SER A 72 -0.73 6.10 -6.81
N GLN A 73 -1.12 6.43 -5.60
CA GLN A 73 -0.29 7.21 -4.66
C GLN A 73 0.32 6.34 -3.56
N ALA A 74 -0.35 5.25 -3.17
CA ALA A 74 -0.02 4.42 -2.02
C ALA A 74 0.30 5.27 -0.77
N SER A 75 -0.56 6.28 -0.51
CA SER A 75 -0.34 7.29 0.53
C SER A 75 -0.27 6.69 1.93
N LEU A 76 -1.02 5.62 2.17
CA LEU A 76 -1.01 4.92 3.46
C LEU A 76 0.34 4.24 3.70
N THR A 77 0.80 3.39 2.78
CA THR A 77 2.11 2.72 2.88
C THR A 77 3.24 3.73 2.97
N ARG A 78 3.20 4.82 2.19
CA ARG A 78 4.19 5.90 2.27
C ARG A 78 4.31 6.43 3.70
N SER A 79 3.20 6.84 4.28
CA SER A 79 3.16 7.46 5.61
C SER A 79 3.58 6.48 6.72
N ILE A 80 3.25 5.18 6.56
CA ILE A 80 3.73 4.12 7.46
C ILE A 80 5.26 3.99 7.37
N LEU A 81 5.81 3.85 6.15
CA LEU A 81 7.25 3.67 5.95
C LEU A 81 8.06 4.87 6.43
N GLU A 82 7.62 6.10 6.14
CA GLU A 82 8.27 7.33 6.63
C GLU A 82 8.31 7.36 8.17
N THR A 83 7.21 7.00 8.82
CA THR A 83 7.11 7.00 10.28
C THR A 83 7.98 5.91 10.91
N LEU A 84 7.97 4.69 10.35
CA LEU A 84 8.80 3.59 10.86
C LEU A 84 10.29 3.84 10.62
N GLN A 85 10.66 4.40 9.47
CA GLN A 85 12.04 4.76 9.18
C GLN A 85 12.61 5.76 10.21
N ALA A 86 11.78 6.72 10.62
CA ALA A 86 12.18 7.76 11.56
C ALA A 86 12.20 7.27 13.02
N ASN A 87 11.24 6.44 13.42
CA ASN A 87 10.99 6.16 14.84
C ASN A 87 11.28 4.71 15.25
N GLU A 88 11.28 3.76 14.32
CA GLU A 88 11.41 2.33 14.57
C GLU A 88 12.40 1.68 13.57
N PRO A 89 13.67 2.09 13.54
CA PRO A 89 14.63 1.64 12.55
C PRO A 89 14.85 0.11 12.57
N GLY A 90 14.74 -0.53 13.72
CA GLY A 90 14.86 -1.99 13.86
C GLY A 90 13.74 -2.73 13.13
N LEU A 91 12.48 -2.31 13.32
CA LEU A 91 11.34 -2.86 12.58
C LEU A 91 11.45 -2.49 11.09
N TYR A 92 11.78 -1.24 10.77
CA TYR A 92 11.92 -0.79 9.39
C TYR A 92 12.96 -1.61 8.60
N CYS A 93 14.10 -1.97 9.21
CA CYS A 93 15.11 -2.79 8.55
C CYS A 93 14.55 -4.15 8.11
N ASN A 94 13.69 -4.75 8.89
CA ASN A 94 13.10 -6.07 8.64
C ASN A 94 11.79 -6.02 7.85
N LEU A 95 11.24 -4.83 7.59
CA LEU A 95 9.98 -4.66 6.90
C LEU A 95 10.15 -4.62 5.38
N GLN A 96 9.24 -5.27 4.68
CA GLN A 96 8.94 -5.09 3.26
C GLN A 96 7.46 -4.75 3.08
N ALA A 97 7.15 -3.84 2.17
CA ALA A 97 5.79 -3.46 1.81
C ALA A 97 5.37 -4.10 0.49
N ILE A 98 4.21 -4.72 0.47
CA ILE A 98 3.61 -5.32 -0.73
C ILE A 98 2.36 -4.51 -1.07
N LEU A 99 2.39 -3.85 -2.21
CA LEU A 99 1.27 -3.09 -2.74
C LEU A 99 0.43 -3.99 -3.65
N VAL A 100 -0.86 -4.01 -3.41
CA VAL A 100 -1.81 -4.77 -4.23
C VAL A 100 -2.84 -3.83 -4.83
N ASP A 101 -2.97 -3.83 -6.14
CA ASP A 101 -4.03 -3.11 -6.84
C ASP A 101 -4.37 -3.82 -8.15
N ARG A 102 -5.66 -4.01 -8.42
CA ARG A 102 -6.15 -4.65 -9.66
C ARG A 102 -5.88 -3.80 -10.89
N SER A 103 -5.82 -2.49 -10.74
CA SER A 103 -5.43 -1.58 -11.81
C SER A 103 -3.90 -1.58 -11.94
N VAL A 104 -3.38 -2.38 -12.87
CA VAL A 104 -1.94 -2.49 -13.15
C VAL A 104 -1.30 -1.11 -13.41
N PRO A 105 -1.90 -0.19 -14.17
CA PRO A 105 -1.33 1.14 -14.36
C PRO A 105 -1.20 1.94 -13.05
N ARG A 106 -2.19 1.86 -12.15
CA ARG A 106 -2.14 2.54 -10.84
C ARG A 106 -1.08 1.92 -9.94
N LEU A 107 -1.01 0.60 -9.91
CA LEU A 107 0.03 -0.13 -9.17
C LEU A 107 1.43 0.26 -9.64
N SER A 108 1.64 0.32 -10.97
CA SER A 108 2.93 0.75 -11.55
C SER A 108 3.32 2.15 -11.10
N GLN A 109 2.40 3.11 -11.13
CA GLN A 109 2.67 4.47 -10.64
C GLN A 109 3.02 4.50 -9.15
N ALA A 110 2.30 3.75 -8.32
CA ALA A 110 2.60 3.65 -6.89
C ALA A 110 4.00 3.09 -6.64
N LEU A 111 4.34 2.01 -7.36
CA LEU A 111 5.67 1.39 -7.28
C LEU A 111 6.78 2.36 -7.70
N ASP A 112 6.63 3.05 -8.82
CA ASP A 112 7.63 4.03 -9.29
C ASP A 112 7.88 5.14 -8.26
N LYS A 113 6.82 5.63 -7.62
CA LYS A 113 6.92 6.67 -6.59
C LYS A 113 7.57 6.17 -5.30
N LEU A 114 7.13 5.01 -4.82
CA LEU A 114 7.60 4.49 -3.53
C LEU A 114 8.99 3.85 -3.62
N SER A 115 9.31 3.15 -4.70
CA SER A 115 10.64 2.52 -4.86
C SER A 115 11.77 3.55 -4.92
N ARG A 116 11.50 4.75 -5.41
CA ARG A 116 12.48 5.87 -5.36
C ARG A 116 12.71 6.37 -3.95
N ALA A 117 11.64 6.45 -3.15
CA ALA A 117 11.73 6.93 -1.77
C ALA A 117 12.24 5.86 -0.80
N PHE A 118 11.93 4.59 -1.07
CA PHE A 118 12.23 3.44 -0.20
C PHE A 118 12.85 2.29 -1.02
N PRO A 119 14.12 2.42 -1.44
CA PRO A 119 14.78 1.41 -2.27
C PRO A 119 14.77 0.02 -1.61
N ASN A 120 14.45 -1.02 -2.38
CA ASN A 120 14.41 -2.42 -1.95
C ASN A 120 13.40 -2.73 -0.81
N LYS A 121 12.44 -1.85 -0.58
CA LYS A 121 11.42 -2.03 0.46
C LYS A 121 10.02 -2.30 -0.09
N VAL A 122 9.76 -1.93 -1.34
CA VAL A 122 8.40 -1.92 -1.88
C VAL A 122 8.31 -2.84 -3.09
N PHE A 123 7.31 -3.71 -3.06
CA PHE A 123 7.02 -4.71 -4.09
C PHE A 123 5.57 -4.57 -4.54
N GLY A 124 5.25 -5.00 -5.75
CA GLY A 124 3.89 -4.94 -6.28
C GLY A 124 3.35 -6.30 -6.65
N CYS A 125 2.06 -6.49 -6.39
CA CYS A 125 1.34 -7.69 -6.79
C CYS A 125 -0.05 -7.30 -7.31
N PRO A 126 -0.43 -7.68 -8.54
CA PRO A 126 -1.75 -7.33 -9.09
C PRO A 126 -2.90 -8.15 -8.50
N ASP A 127 -2.61 -9.29 -7.86
CA ASP A 127 -3.60 -10.21 -7.33
C ASP A 127 -3.16 -10.77 -5.97
N MET A 128 -4.05 -10.68 -4.97
CA MET A 128 -3.86 -11.26 -3.64
C MET A 128 -3.53 -12.76 -3.64
N ALA A 129 -4.03 -13.51 -4.62
CA ALA A 129 -3.76 -14.94 -4.74
C ALA A 129 -2.29 -15.28 -5.06
N GLN A 130 -1.47 -14.26 -5.36
CA GLN A 130 -0.04 -14.40 -5.67
C GLN A 130 0.88 -14.06 -4.49
N ILE A 131 0.33 -13.65 -3.35
CA ILE A 131 1.05 -13.39 -2.11
C ILE A 131 1.09 -14.65 -1.24
#